data_687de439f7dc13877a171c8ad2e589da
#
_entry.id   687de439f7dc13877a171c8ad2e589da
#
_cell.length_a   1.000
_cell.length_b   1.000
_cell.length_c   1.000
_cell.angle_alpha   90.00
_cell.angle_beta   90.00
_cell.angle_gamma   90.00
#
_symmetry.space_group_name_H-M   'P 1'
#
loop_
_entity.id
_entity.type
_entity.pdbx_description
1 polymer ?
#
loop_
_entity_poly.entity_id
_entity_poly.type
_entity_poly.pdbx_seq_one_letter_code
_entity_poly.pdbx_strand_id
1 'polypeptide(L)'
;MMTQQIDDPMIPVPIPQQVPAKEGIAKLPGTRLGYWDTGGDGTPVVFLHPASGSALVWLYQQPVFAKAGYRVIAYSRRNYYNSDLAAEDNPGIGSEDLHNLIELLGVARFHAVSSAAGGSVATDYAFSHPERLLSLTVSSNNLAARNGYIAETAAIIRPKETESLPRWYWELGPSYRAANPEGVERWKELNHKSETGKGARQKVANVVTPAKLETLKVPALLMAGAADLATPPSIMRMIARHVPDNEVVVVAECGHSSYWERPEFFNRTVLDFVGRHAN
;
A
#
# COMPACT_ATOMS: atom_id res chain seq x y z
N MET A 1 -11.36 -32.88 -2.47
CA MET A 1 -10.55 -32.14 -1.49
C MET A 1 -9.38 -31.55 -2.26
N MET A 2 -9.42 -30.27 -2.63
CA MET A 2 -8.23 -29.58 -3.12
C MET A 2 -7.33 -29.38 -1.90
N THR A 3 -6.18 -30.04 -1.88
CA THR A 3 -5.10 -29.74 -0.96
C THR A 3 -4.75 -28.26 -1.17
N GLN A 4 -5.11 -27.41 -0.21
CA GLN A 4 -4.53 -26.07 -0.11
C GLN A 4 -3.01 -26.30 -0.09
N GLN A 5 -2.35 -25.96 -1.17
CA GLN A 5 -0.90 -25.87 -1.18
C GLN A 5 -0.60 -24.76 -0.15
N ILE A 6 -0.09 -25.20 0.99
CA ILE A 6 0.33 -24.27 2.05
C ILE A 6 1.45 -23.47 1.42
N ASP A 7 1.20 -22.19 1.24
CA ASP A 7 2.16 -21.18 0.78
C ASP A 7 3.35 -21.18 1.76
N ASP A 8 4.41 -21.87 1.40
CA ASP A 8 5.58 -22.06 2.26
C ASP A 8 6.44 -20.79 2.25
N PRO A 9 6.58 -20.07 3.38
CA PRO A 9 7.36 -18.85 3.47
C PRO A 9 8.84 -19.04 3.17
N MET A 10 9.33 -20.27 3.22
CA MET A 10 10.73 -20.61 2.95
C MET A 10 11.03 -20.90 1.48
N ILE A 11 10.01 -20.90 0.61
CA ILE A 11 10.16 -21.06 -0.84
C ILE A 11 10.05 -19.71 -1.54
N PRO A 12 11.15 -19.19 -2.14
CA PRO A 12 11.10 -17.94 -2.90
C PRO A 12 10.16 -18.00 -4.09
N VAL A 13 9.31 -16.99 -4.24
CA VAL A 13 8.44 -16.83 -5.41
C VAL A 13 9.18 -15.98 -6.44
N PRO A 14 9.37 -16.44 -7.69
CA PRO A 14 10.00 -15.65 -8.72
C PRO A 14 9.12 -14.47 -9.14
N ILE A 15 9.74 -13.34 -9.49
CA ILE A 15 9.00 -12.20 -10.05
C ILE A 15 8.39 -12.63 -11.39
N PRO A 16 7.06 -12.55 -11.56
CA PRO A 16 6.41 -13.00 -12.79
C PRO A 16 6.67 -12.02 -13.95
N GLN A 17 6.50 -12.52 -15.17
CA GLN A 17 6.54 -11.67 -16.36
C GLN A 17 5.45 -10.61 -16.30
N GLN A 18 5.84 -9.35 -16.47
CA GLN A 18 4.92 -8.22 -16.46
C GLN A 18 4.03 -8.22 -17.71
N VAL A 19 2.78 -7.81 -17.58
CA VAL A 19 1.93 -7.53 -18.74
C VAL A 19 2.24 -6.12 -19.28
N PRO A 20 1.97 -5.84 -20.57
CA PRO A 20 2.14 -4.50 -21.11
C PRO A 20 1.37 -3.46 -20.31
N ALA A 21 2.01 -2.34 -20.03
CA ALA A 21 1.40 -1.19 -19.38
C ALA A 21 1.92 0.10 -20.02
N LYS A 22 1.05 1.09 -20.09
CA LYS A 22 1.43 2.44 -20.55
C LYS A 22 2.05 3.18 -19.38
N GLU A 23 3.32 3.53 -19.52
CA GLU A 23 3.98 4.46 -18.59
C GLU A 23 3.70 5.91 -19.01
N GLY A 24 3.58 6.81 -18.05
CA GLY A 24 3.32 8.21 -18.29
C GLY A 24 3.67 9.12 -17.13
N ILE A 25 3.69 10.42 -17.44
CA ILE A 25 3.79 11.49 -16.45
C ILE A 25 2.47 12.27 -16.45
N ALA A 26 1.72 12.14 -15.38
CA ALA A 26 0.48 12.90 -15.17
C ALA A 26 0.82 14.35 -14.80
N LYS A 27 0.39 15.30 -15.60
CA LYS A 27 0.50 16.74 -15.29
C LYS A 27 -0.73 17.13 -14.49
N LEU A 28 -0.56 17.36 -13.20
CA LEU A 28 -1.61 17.67 -12.26
C LEU A 28 -1.46 19.11 -11.73
N PRO A 29 -2.47 19.70 -11.08
CA PRO A 29 -2.35 20.99 -10.43
C PRO A 29 -1.16 21.01 -9.43
N GLY A 30 -0.12 21.78 -9.76
CA GLY A 30 1.05 21.99 -8.89
C GLY A 30 2.03 20.82 -8.78
N THR A 31 1.92 19.77 -9.63
CA THR A 31 2.87 18.65 -9.63
C THR A 31 2.79 17.80 -10.90
N ARG A 32 3.83 16.98 -11.11
CA ARG A 32 3.82 15.90 -12.10
C ARG A 32 4.09 14.59 -11.40
N LEU A 33 3.28 13.57 -11.69
CA LEU A 33 3.42 12.24 -11.07
C LEU A 33 3.68 11.18 -12.14
N GLY A 34 4.69 10.36 -11.90
CA GLY A 34 4.94 9.16 -12.69
C GLY A 34 3.91 8.07 -12.38
N TYR A 35 3.39 7.41 -13.40
CA TYR A 35 2.44 6.31 -13.26
C TYR A 35 2.63 5.27 -14.36
N TRP A 36 2.04 4.10 -14.14
CA TRP A 36 1.77 3.13 -15.19
C TRP A 36 0.33 2.60 -15.07
N ASP A 37 -0.22 2.17 -16.20
CA ASP A 37 -1.60 1.73 -16.36
C ASP A 37 -1.66 0.61 -17.40
N THR A 38 -2.20 -0.55 -17.02
CA THR A 38 -2.37 -1.68 -17.95
C THR A 38 -3.47 -1.43 -18.98
N GLY A 39 -4.32 -0.42 -18.75
CA GLY A 39 -5.49 -0.17 -19.60
C GLY A 39 -6.54 -1.27 -19.47
N GLY A 40 -7.46 -1.30 -20.46
CA GLY A 40 -8.59 -2.23 -20.50
C GLY A 40 -9.84 -1.70 -19.82
N ASP A 41 -10.94 -2.46 -19.99
CA ASP A 41 -12.28 -2.08 -19.49
C ASP A 41 -12.63 -2.73 -18.14
N GLY A 42 -11.68 -3.45 -17.53
CA GLY A 42 -11.85 -4.07 -16.23
C GLY A 42 -11.99 -3.05 -15.11
N THR A 43 -12.60 -3.46 -13.99
CA THR A 43 -12.72 -2.62 -12.80
C THR A 43 -11.32 -2.15 -12.36
N PRO A 44 -11.11 -0.84 -12.14
CA PRO A 44 -9.79 -0.34 -11.79
C PRO A 44 -9.36 -0.73 -10.38
N VAL A 45 -8.10 -1.17 -10.27
CA VAL A 45 -7.39 -1.34 -8.99
C VAL A 45 -6.20 -0.39 -8.98
N VAL A 46 -6.13 0.49 -7.99
CA VAL A 46 -5.08 1.49 -7.85
C VAL A 46 -4.18 1.11 -6.68
N PHE A 47 -2.89 0.95 -6.97
CA PHE A 47 -1.87 0.59 -5.99
C PHE A 47 -1.14 1.81 -5.44
N LEU A 48 -1.10 1.94 -4.10
CA LEU A 48 -0.46 3.03 -3.37
C LEU A 48 0.74 2.51 -2.58
N HIS A 49 1.93 2.90 -2.99
CA HIS A 49 3.21 2.35 -2.54
C HIS A 49 3.62 2.76 -1.11
N PRO A 50 4.46 1.93 -0.42
CA PRO A 50 5.07 2.26 0.87
C PRO A 50 6.08 3.42 0.75
N ALA A 51 6.59 3.92 1.89
CA ALA A 51 7.65 4.94 1.89
C ALA A 51 9.00 4.40 1.37
N SER A 52 9.19 3.10 1.39
CA SER A 52 10.36 2.39 0.86
C SER A 52 10.27 2.06 -0.63
N GLY A 53 9.22 2.53 -1.33
CA GLY A 53 8.98 2.18 -2.70
C GLY A 53 8.36 3.30 -3.52
N SER A 54 8.02 2.97 -4.75
CA SER A 54 7.33 3.82 -5.73
C SER A 54 6.38 2.96 -6.56
N ALA A 55 5.87 3.45 -7.68
CA ALA A 55 5.12 2.61 -8.63
C ALA A 55 5.88 1.34 -9.08
N LEU A 56 7.18 1.30 -8.90
CA LEU A 56 8.06 0.18 -9.31
C LEU A 56 7.92 -1.09 -8.45
N VAL A 57 7.35 -1.02 -7.25
CA VAL A 57 7.40 -2.16 -6.31
C VAL A 57 6.32 -3.23 -6.53
N TRP A 58 5.34 -2.99 -7.39
CA TRP A 58 4.17 -3.84 -7.59
C TRP A 58 4.36 -4.97 -8.62
N LEU A 59 5.60 -5.49 -8.74
CA LEU A 59 5.98 -6.47 -9.75
C LEU A 59 5.23 -7.81 -9.61
N TYR A 60 4.87 -8.20 -8.41
CA TYR A 60 4.10 -9.42 -8.14
C TYR A 60 2.59 -9.22 -8.34
N GLN A 61 2.11 -7.98 -8.20
CA GLN A 61 0.68 -7.65 -8.26
C GLN A 61 0.22 -7.36 -9.68
N GLN A 62 0.99 -6.58 -10.42
CA GLN A 62 0.62 -6.09 -11.76
C GLN A 62 0.11 -7.20 -12.69
N PRO A 63 0.85 -8.29 -12.96
CA PRO A 63 0.39 -9.29 -13.91
C PRO A 63 -0.72 -10.17 -13.36
N VAL A 64 -0.78 -10.37 -12.04
CA VAL A 64 -1.79 -11.23 -11.41
C VAL A 64 -3.15 -10.56 -11.45
N PHE A 65 -3.24 -9.30 -11.10
CA PHE A 65 -4.49 -8.54 -11.13
C PHE A 65 -4.95 -8.27 -12.57
N ALA A 66 -4.03 -7.95 -13.49
CA ALA A 66 -4.37 -7.79 -14.89
C ALA A 66 -4.92 -9.09 -15.52
N LYS A 67 -4.32 -10.24 -15.22
CA LYS A 67 -4.83 -11.55 -15.68
C LYS A 67 -6.17 -11.92 -15.05
N ALA A 68 -6.47 -11.40 -13.86
CA ALA A 68 -7.77 -11.55 -13.22
C ALA A 68 -8.85 -10.61 -13.80
N GLY A 69 -8.52 -9.81 -14.82
CA GLY A 69 -9.45 -8.96 -15.54
C GLY A 69 -9.58 -7.53 -15.01
N TYR A 70 -8.71 -7.10 -14.09
CA TYR A 70 -8.72 -5.73 -13.58
C TYR A 70 -7.85 -4.80 -14.46
N ARG A 71 -8.25 -3.53 -14.56
CA ARG A 71 -7.37 -2.45 -15.00
C ARG A 71 -6.46 -2.07 -13.84
N VAL A 72 -5.16 -2.27 -13.98
CA VAL A 72 -4.19 -2.08 -12.89
C VAL A 72 -3.45 -0.78 -13.08
N ILE A 73 -3.46 0.07 -12.06
CA ILE A 73 -2.83 1.38 -12.06
C ILE A 73 -1.93 1.49 -10.84
N ALA A 74 -0.70 1.97 -11.01
CA ALA A 74 0.12 2.43 -9.89
C ALA A 74 0.81 3.74 -10.24
N TYR A 75 1.04 4.56 -9.23
CA TYR A 75 1.71 5.84 -9.39
C TYR A 75 2.75 6.05 -8.29
N SER A 76 3.72 6.90 -8.57
CA SER A 76 4.67 7.38 -7.59
C SER A 76 4.17 8.70 -6.99
N ARG A 77 4.09 8.76 -5.66
CA ARG A 77 3.76 10.01 -4.96
C ARG A 77 4.85 11.06 -5.16
N ARG A 78 4.58 12.31 -4.85
CA ARG A 78 5.65 13.35 -4.80
C ARG A 78 6.83 12.85 -3.95
N ASN A 79 8.03 13.23 -4.32
CA ASN A 79 9.31 12.80 -3.74
C ASN A 79 9.75 11.37 -4.11
N TYR A 80 9.08 10.72 -5.06
CA TYR A 80 9.40 9.36 -5.48
C TYR A 80 9.61 9.26 -7.01
N TYR A 81 10.17 8.14 -7.44
CA TYR A 81 10.55 7.84 -8.82
C TYR A 81 9.62 8.45 -9.89
N ASN A 82 10.19 9.20 -10.82
CA ASN A 82 9.50 9.88 -11.93
C ASN A 82 8.40 10.88 -11.51
N SER A 83 8.38 11.30 -10.24
CA SER A 83 7.48 12.35 -9.76
C SER A 83 8.26 13.56 -9.27
N ASP A 84 7.61 14.72 -9.32
CA ASP A 84 8.20 15.95 -8.80
C ASP A 84 8.46 15.89 -7.30
N LEU A 85 9.42 16.64 -6.82
CA LEU A 85 9.58 16.91 -5.39
C LEU A 85 8.45 17.79 -4.89
N ALA A 86 7.99 17.51 -3.69
CA ALA A 86 7.06 18.40 -2.99
C ALA A 86 7.79 19.67 -2.56
N ALA A 87 7.32 20.82 -3.05
CA ALA A 87 7.90 22.11 -2.72
C ALA A 87 7.53 22.55 -1.29
N GLU A 88 8.40 23.28 -0.62
CA GLU A 88 8.19 23.75 0.76
C GLU A 88 6.97 24.68 0.88
N ASP A 89 6.76 25.55 -0.09
CA ASP A 89 5.63 26.48 -0.18
C ASP A 89 4.35 25.82 -0.68
N ASN A 90 4.46 24.68 -1.39
CA ASN A 90 3.34 23.89 -1.92
C ASN A 90 3.58 22.39 -1.83
N PRO A 91 3.59 21.81 -0.62
CA PRO A 91 3.85 20.38 -0.45
C PRO A 91 2.75 19.46 -1.03
N GLY A 92 1.57 20.02 -1.28
CA GLY A 92 0.40 19.29 -1.74
C GLY A 92 -0.23 18.41 -0.66
N ILE A 93 -1.36 17.79 -1.04
CA ILE A 93 -2.11 16.81 -0.25
C ILE A 93 -2.13 15.50 -1.04
N GLY A 94 -1.69 14.41 -0.42
CA GLY A 94 -1.53 13.13 -1.12
C GLY A 94 -2.83 12.54 -1.65
N SER A 95 -3.94 12.71 -0.95
CA SER A 95 -5.28 12.29 -1.38
C SER A 95 -5.81 13.12 -2.54
N GLU A 96 -5.53 14.44 -2.58
CA GLU A 96 -5.89 15.31 -3.69
C GLU A 96 -5.07 15.01 -4.95
N ASP A 97 -3.78 14.71 -4.80
CA ASP A 97 -2.95 14.27 -5.92
C ASP A 97 -3.49 12.97 -6.52
N LEU A 98 -3.91 12.02 -5.69
CA LEU A 98 -4.58 10.79 -6.14
C LEU A 98 -5.88 11.12 -6.87
N HIS A 99 -6.71 11.99 -6.32
CA HIS A 99 -7.99 12.39 -6.93
C HIS A 99 -7.77 12.98 -8.33
N ASN A 100 -6.87 13.94 -8.44
CA ASN A 100 -6.54 14.56 -9.73
C ASN A 100 -5.98 13.54 -10.75
N LEU A 101 -5.19 12.57 -10.30
CA LEU A 101 -4.70 11.50 -11.17
C LEU A 101 -5.85 10.63 -11.67
N ILE A 102 -6.75 10.21 -10.79
CA ILE A 102 -7.90 9.36 -11.12
C ILE A 102 -8.85 10.07 -12.08
N GLU A 103 -9.09 11.38 -11.90
CA GLU A 103 -9.84 12.20 -12.85
C GLU A 103 -9.16 12.24 -14.23
N LEU A 104 -7.84 12.51 -14.28
CA LEU A 104 -7.07 12.55 -15.53
C LEU A 104 -7.13 11.22 -16.28
N LEU A 105 -7.14 10.08 -15.57
CA LEU A 105 -7.20 8.73 -16.15
C LEU A 105 -8.63 8.26 -16.49
N GLY A 106 -9.64 9.09 -16.24
CA GLY A 106 -11.04 8.77 -16.52
C GLY A 106 -11.59 7.62 -15.69
N VAL A 107 -11.11 7.46 -14.45
CA VAL A 107 -11.54 6.39 -13.54
C VAL A 107 -12.66 6.90 -12.65
N ALA A 108 -13.87 6.36 -12.80
CA ALA A 108 -15.05 6.78 -12.02
C ALA A 108 -15.01 6.24 -10.58
N ARG A 109 -14.79 4.92 -10.43
CA ARG A 109 -14.68 4.22 -9.14
C ARG A 109 -13.58 3.18 -9.22
N PHE A 110 -12.94 2.85 -8.08
CA PHE A 110 -11.81 1.91 -8.05
C PHE A 110 -11.66 1.23 -6.68
N HIS A 111 -10.92 0.13 -6.67
CA HIS A 111 -10.40 -0.47 -5.44
C HIS A 111 -9.04 0.16 -5.11
N ALA A 112 -8.88 0.71 -3.92
CA ALA A 112 -7.59 1.19 -3.43
C ALA A 112 -6.84 0.07 -2.71
N VAL A 113 -5.64 -0.28 -3.17
CA VAL A 113 -4.77 -1.27 -2.55
C VAL A 113 -3.48 -0.60 -2.12
N SER A 114 -3.19 -0.61 -0.84
CA SER A 114 -2.12 0.20 -0.28
C SER A 114 -1.22 -0.58 0.67
N SER A 115 0.03 -0.15 0.77
CA SER A 115 0.99 -0.66 1.74
C SER A 115 1.65 0.49 2.50
N ALA A 116 1.84 0.33 3.80
CA ALA A 116 2.55 1.25 4.70
C ALA A 116 2.11 2.72 4.48
N ALA A 117 3.02 3.62 4.13
CA ALA A 117 2.71 5.04 3.92
C ALA A 117 1.61 5.29 2.87
N GLY A 118 1.46 4.41 1.87
CA GLY A 118 0.36 4.46 0.91
C GLY A 118 -1.01 4.32 1.58
N GLY A 119 -1.09 3.55 2.67
CA GLY A 119 -2.31 3.39 3.47
C GLY A 119 -2.80 4.70 4.10
N SER A 120 -1.89 5.59 4.46
CA SER A 120 -2.28 6.92 4.98
C SER A 120 -2.95 7.78 3.89
N VAL A 121 -2.45 7.71 2.66
CA VAL A 121 -3.07 8.43 1.52
C VAL A 121 -4.40 7.81 1.15
N ALA A 122 -4.48 6.47 1.08
CA ALA A 122 -5.71 5.76 0.75
C ALA A 122 -6.81 6.00 1.80
N THR A 123 -6.46 6.01 3.09
CA THR A 123 -7.42 6.32 4.17
C THR A 123 -7.88 7.77 4.12
N ASP A 124 -6.97 8.72 3.89
CA ASP A 124 -7.31 10.14 3.72
C ASP A 124 -8.26 10.34 2.53
N TYR A 125 -8.01 9.63 1.42
CA TYR A 125 -8.88 9.60 0.25
C TYR A 125 -10.26 9.02 0.56
N ALA A 126 -10.32 7.92 1.33
CA ALA A 126 -11.58 7.28 1.71
C ALA A 126 -12.49 8.19 2.56
N PHE A 127 -11.91 9.15 3.28
CA PHE A 127 -12.68 10.16 3.99
C PHE A 127 -13.06 11.37 3.13
N SER A 128 -12.24 11.73 2.14
CA SER A 128 -12.49 12.87 1.25
C SER A 128 -13.44 12.52 0.11
N HIS A 129 -13.33 11.32 -0.45
CA HIS A 129 -14.05 10.86 -1.66
C HIS A 129 -14.58 9.42 -1.51
N PRO A 130 -15.38 9.11 -0.48
CA PRO A 130 -15.83 7.74 -0.21
C PRO A 130 -16.63 7.13 -1.37
N GLU A 131 -17.36 7.94 -2.13
CA GLU A 131 -18.17 7.53 -3.28
C GLU A 131 -17.34 7.02 -4.46
N ARG A 132 -16.05 7.37 -4.50
CA ARG A 132 -15.11 6.96 -5.55
C ARG A 132 -14.48 5.58 -5.26
N LEU A 133 -14.58 5.07 -4.05
CA LEU A 133 -14.01 3.79 -3.66
C LEU A 133 -15.05 2.67 -3.67
N LEU A 134 -14.67 1.55 -4.28
CA LEU A 134 -15.37 0.28 -4.17
C LEU A 134 -14.95 -0.46 -2.90
N SER A 135 -13.66 -0.44 -2.59
CA SER A 135 -13.09 -0.99 -1.36
C SER A 135 -11.72 -0.36 -1.04
N LEU A 136 -11.28 -0.55 0.18
CA LEU A 136 -10.02 -0.07 0.72
C LEU A 136 -9.20 -1.24 1.29
N THR A 137 -8.06 -1.55 0.71
CA THR A 137 -7.08 -2.48 1.31
C THR A 137 -5.93 -1.68 1.91
N VAL A 138 -5.65 -1.92 3.19
CA VAL A 138 -4.53 -1.29 3.92
C VAL A 138 -3.67 -2.37 4.55
N SER A 139 -2.46 -2.52 4.04
CA SER A 139 -1.47 -3.42 4.62
C SER A 139 -0.41 -2.63 5.40
N SER A 140 -0.11 -3.09 6.61
CA SER A 140 1.00 -2.59 7.42
C SER A 140 0.96 -1.07 7.66
N ASN A 141 -0.23 -0.52 7.96
CA ASN A 141 -0.42 0.90 8.26
C ASN A 141 -1.48 1.09 9.36
N ASN A 142 -1.33 2.12 10.15
CA ASN A 142 -2.27 2.48 11.22
C ASN A 142 -3.42 3.40 10.74
N LEU A 143 -3.79 3.34 9.48
CA LEU A 143 -4.84 4.15 8.85
C LEU A 143 -4.69 5.66 9.12
N ALA A 144 -3.44 6.15 9.16
CA ALA A 144 -3.11 7.53 9.53
C ALA A 144 -3.59 7.97 10.94
N ALA A 145 -4.03 7.04 11.80
CA ALA A 145 -4.40 7.33 13.18
C ALA A 145 -3.15 7.74 13.98
N ARG A 146 -2.87 9.04 14.01
CA ARG A 146 -1.67 9.62 14.64
C ARG A 146 -1.92 10.15 16.03
N ASN A 147 -3.17 10.25 16.43
CA ASN A 147 -3.59 10.81 17.70
C ASN A 147 -4.28 9.76 18.58
N GLY A 148 -4.23 10.01 19.90
CA GLY A 148 -4.86 9.17 20.90
C GLY A 148 -4.11 7.88 21.19
N TYR A 149 -4.75 6.98 21.93
CA TYR A 149 -4.13 5.79 22.51
C TYR A 149 -3.52 4.82 21.47
N ILE A 150 -4.00 4.79 20.23
CA ILE A 150 -3.42 3.96 19.16
C ILE A 150 -2.02 4.43 18.82
N ALA A 151 -1.84 5.75 18.65
CA ALA A 151 -0.53 6.32 18.36
C ALA A 151 0.43 6.19 19.53
N GLU A 152 -0.04 6.41 20.74
CA GLU A 152 0.72 6.24 21.97
C GLU A 152 1.19 4.77 22.12
N THR A 153 0.28 3.81 21.94
CA THR A 153 0.62 2.40 22.00
C THR A 153 1.62 2.02 20.90
N ALA A 154 1.44 2.50 19.68
CA ALA A 154 2.37 2.26 18.58
C ALA A 154 3.79 2.79 18.90
N ALA A 155 3.90 3.93 19.56
CA ALA A 155 5.17 4.49 19.99
C ALA A 155 5.84 3.65 21.10
N ILE A 156 5.05 3.08 22.03
CA ILE A 156 5.57 2.25 23.12
C ILE A 156 6.07 0.89 22.62
N ILE A 157 5.31 0.24 21.74
CA ILE A 157 5.60 -1.15 21.32
C ILE A 157 6.63 -1.23 20.19
N ARG A 158 6.91 -0.12 19.50
CA ARG A 158 7.98 -0.09 18.50
C ARG A 158 9.34 -0.08 19.22
N PRO A 159 10.19 -1.08 18.99
CA PRO A 159 11.53 -1.09 19.59
C PRO A 159 12.34 0.11 19.08
N LYS A 160 12.91 0.92 20.00
CA LYS A 160 13.70 2.10 19.62
C LYS A 160 14.94 1.72 18.83
N GLU A 161 15.48 0.55 19.08
CA GLU A 161 16.63 -0.02 18.41
C GLU A 161 16.39 -0.20 16.90
N THR A 162 15.15 -0.33 16.47
CA THR A 162 14.81 -0.45 15.02
C THR A 162 15.14 0.83 14.25
N GLU A 163 15.21 1.98 14.89
CA GLU A 163 15.52 3.26 14.24
C GLU A 163 16.96 3.30 13.69
N SER A 164 17.89 2.55 14.30
CA SER A 164 19.29 2.44 13.86
C SER A 164 19.52 1.36 12.81
N LEU A 165 18.54 0.49 12.56
CA LEU A 165 18.67 -0.60 11.60
C LEU A 165 18.41 -0.12 10.17
N PRO A 166 19.08 -0.71 9.18
CA PRO A 166 18.74 -0.47 7.77
C PRO A 166 17.28 -0.77 7.50
N ARG A 167 16.65 0.04 6.66
CA ARG A 167 15.21 -0.09 6.35
C ARG A 167 14.81 -1.51 5.94
N TRP A 168 15.58 -2.15 5.04
CA TRP A 168 15.32 -3.52 4.61
C TRP A 168 15.31 -4.54 5.75
N TYR A 169 16.07 -4.28 6.82
CA TYR A 169 16.17 -5.22 7.94
C TYR A 169 14.91 -5.22 8.80
N TRP A 170 14.31 -4.06 9.04
CA TRP A 170 13.10 -3.99 9.86
C TRP A 170 11.80 -4.04 9.05
N GLU A 171 11.83 -3.77 7.72
CA GLU A 171 10.66 -3.93 6.85
C GLU A 171 10.47 -5.37 6.35
N LEU A 172 11.56 -6.10 6.08
CA LEU A 172 11.48 -7.50 5.64
C LEU A 172 11.60 -8.46 6.83
N GLY A 173 10.67 -9.39 6.94
CA GLY A 173 10.62 -10.37 8.03
C GLY A 173 11.82 -11.33 8.03
N PRO A 174 12.14 -11.92 9.20
CA PRO A 174 13.31 -12.81 9.33
C PRO A 174 13.24 -14.03 8.42
N SER A 175 12.06 -14.64 8.28
CA SER A 175 11.86 -15.81 7.43
C SER A 175 12.14 -15.48 5.97
N TYR A 176 11.63 -14.36 5.46
CA TYR A 176 11.91 -13.90 4.10
C TYR A 176 13.39 -13.62 3.87
N ARG A 177 14.05 -12.90 4.80
CA ARG A 177 15.48 -12.61 4.69
C ARG A 177 16.36 -13.86 4.67
N ALA A 178 15.96 -14.90 5.41
CA ALA A 178 16.66 -16.17 5.42
C ALA A 178 16.42 -16.99 4.14
N ALA A 179 15.18 -17.01 3.68
CA ALA A 179 14.76 -17.83 2.53
C ALA A 179 15.14 -17.22 1.17
N ASN A 180 15.15 -15.88 1.04
CA ASN A 180 15.29 -15.19 -0.24
C ASN A 180 16.29 -14.02 -0.21
N PRO A 181 17.60 -14.27 -0.05
CA PRO A 181 18.62 -13.20 -0.07
C PRO A 181 18.61 -12.39 -1.38
N GLU A 182 18.37 -13.02 -2.53
CA GLU A 182 18.27 -12.34 -3.83
C GLU A 182 17.07 -11.39 -3.88
N GLY A 183 15.94 -11.81 -3.33
CA GLY A 183 14.76 -10.98 -3.19
C GLY A 183 14.98 -9.78 -2.26
N VAL A 184 15.79 -9.93 -1.22
CA VAL A 184 16.22 -8.83 -0.35
C VAL A 184 17.04 -7.80 -1.15
N GLU A 185 18.02 -8.26 -1.94
CA GLU A 185 18.85 -7.34 -2.76
C GLU A 185 17.97 -6.64 -3.81
N ARG A 186 17.05 -7.36 -4.44
CA ARG A 186 16.13 -6.75 -5.41
C ARG A 186 15.22 -5.70 -4.76
N TRP A 187 14.73 -5.96 -3.55
CA TRP A 187 13.95 -4.98 -2.79
C TRP A 187 14.78 -3.72 -2.49
N LYS A 188 16.05 -3.87 -2.09
CA LYS A 188 16.98 -2.76 -1.84
C LYS A 188 17.24 -1.91 -3.08
N GLU A 189 17.42 -2.57 -4.24
CA GLU A 189 17.56 -1.88 -5.54
C GLU A 189 16.33 -1.02 -5.86
N LEU A 190 15.12 -1.58 -5.70
CA LEU A 190 13.87 -0.87 -5.94
C LEU A 190 13.67 0.28 -4.95
N ASN A 191 14.02 0.08 -3.68
CA ASN A 191 13.99 1.13 -2.68
C ASN A 191 14.91 2.29 -3.08
N HIS A 192 16.17 2.00 -3.39
CA HIS A 192 17.14 3.01 -3.82
C HIS A 192 16.67 3.75 -5.08
N LYS A 193 16.17 3.01 -6.09
CA LYS A 193 15.64 3.61 -7.32
C LYS A 193 14.40 4.47 -7.07
N SER A 194 13.63 4.18 -6.03
CA SER A 194 12.42 4.93 -5.67
C SER A 194 12.72 6.28 -5.01
N GLU A 195 13.89 6.45 -4.42
CA GLU A 195 14.31 7.67 -3.74
C GLU A 195 14.82 8.69 -4.76
N THR A 196 14.11 9.81 -4.95
CA THR A 196 14.49 10.85 -5.92
C THR A 196 15.04 12.11 -5.28
N GLY A 197 14.96 12.23 -3.97
CA GLY A 197 15.44 13.41 -3.22
C GLY A 197 14.61 13.69 -1.98
N LYS A 198 14.95 14.77 -1.28
CA LYS A 198 14.24 15.24 -0.10
C LYS A 198 13.40 16.46 -0.48
N GLY A 199 12.11 16.27 -0.64
CA GLY A 199 11.14 17.36 -0.70
C GLY A 199 10.35 17.49 0.60
N ALA A 200 9.50 18.50 0.69
CA ALA A 200 8.61 18.70 1.82
C ALA A 200 7.68 17.50 2.03
N ARG A 201 7.22 17.34 3.25
CA ARG A 201 6.22 16.30 3.57
C ARG A 201 4.83 16.75 3.11
N GLN A 202 4.17 15.93 2.32
CA GLN A 202 2.78 16.20 1.93
C GLN A 202 1.85 16.29 3.15
N LYS A 203 0.87 17.17 3.07
CA LYS A 203 -0.18 17.35 4.08
C LYS A 203 -1.25 16.26 3.93
N VAL A 204 -2.10 16.12 4.94
CA VAL A 204 -3.32 15.31 4.93
C VAL A 204 -4.54 16.25 4.94
N ALA A 205 -5.62 15.84 4.29
CA ALA A 205 -6.88 16.58 4.32
C ALA A 205 -7.66 16.31 5.61
N ASN A 206 -7.52 15.11 6.16
CA ASN A 206 -8.28 14.66 7.33
C ASN A 206 -7.36 14.33 8.51
N VAL A 207 -7.73 14.79 9.69
CA VAL A 207 -7.15 14.31 10.96
C VAL A 207 -7.89 13.05 11.38
N VAL A 208 -7.19 11.90 11.28
CA VAL A 208 -7.78 10.60 11.59
C VAL A 208 -7.63 10.29 13.08
N THR A 209 -8.76 10.18 13.75
CA THR A 209 -8.89 9.75 15.15
C THR A 209 -9.69 8.44 15.22
N PRO A 210 -9.73 7.71 16.35
CA PRO A 210 -10.60 6.57 16.52
C PRO A 210 -12.06 6.87 16.18
N ALA A 211 -12.61 7.98 16.67
CA ALA A 211 -13.98 8.41 16.33
C ALA A 211 -14.17 8.73 14.85
N LYS A 212 -13.14 9.25 14.15
CA LYS A 212 -13.19 9.45 12.70
C LYS A 212 -13.21 8.12 11.96
N LEU A 213 -12.44 7.12 12.42
CA LEU A 213 -12.44 5.76 11.83
C LEU A 213 -13.83 5.11 11.90
N GLU A 214 -14.59 5.35 12.97
CA GLU A 214 -15.96 4.84 13.13
C GLU A 214 -16.96 5.40 12.09
N THR A 215 -16.58 6.45 11.38
CA THR A 215 -17.36 7.03 10.28
C THR A 215 -16.94 6.55 8.88
N LEU A 216 -16.00 5.63 8.77
CA LEU A 216 -15.56 5.08 7.49
C LEU A 216 -16.71 4.31 6.83
N LYS A 217 -17.01 4.66 5.57
CA LYS A 217 -18.16 4.09 4.82
C LYS A 217 -17.74 3.05 3.78
N VAL A 218 -16.44 2.88 3.59
CA VAL A 218 -15.86 2.02 2.56
C VAL A 218 -15.49 0.67 3.19
N PRO A 219 -15.89 -0.47 2.62
CA PRO A 219 -15.44 -1.78 3.08
C PRO A 219 -13.91 -1.86 3.11
N ALA A 220 -13.33 -2.36 4.20
CA ALA A 220 -11.88 -2.31 4.44
C ALA A 220 -11.28 -3.70 4.70
N LEU A 221 -10.22 -4.05 3.97
CA LEU A 221 -9.32 -5.15 4.28
C LEU A 221 -8.08 -4.61 4.99
N LEU A 222 -7.86 -5.03 6.22
CA LEU A 222 -6.75 -4.62 7.06
C LEU A 222 -5.77 -5.78 7.20
N MET A 223 -4.53 -5.60 6.73
CA MET A 223 -3.51 -6.66 6.72
C MET A 223 -2.29 -6.25 7.56
N ALA A 224 -1.71 -7.19 8.27
CA ALA A 224 -0.44 -6.99 8.98
C ALA A 224 0.41 -8.25 8.92
N GLY A 225 1.71 -8.11 8.73
CA GLY A 225 2.64 -9.21 8.89
C GLY A 225 2.78 -9.64 10.36
N ALA A 226 2.88 -10.94 10.63
CA ALA A 226 3.02 -11.45 11.99
C ALA A 226 4.33 -11.00 12.67
N ALA A 227 5.37 -10.72 11.88
CA ALA A 227 6.68 -10.23 12.30
C ALA A 227 6.92 -8.75 11.93
N ASP A 228 5.86 -7.98 11.69
CA ASP A 228 5.95 -6.54 11.38
C ASP A 228 6.39 -5.75 12.61
N LEU A 229 7.58 -5.16 12.55
CA LEU A 229 8.14 -4.33 13.62
C LEU A 229 7.60 -2.90 13.64
N ALA A 230 6.96 -2.45 12.55
CA ALA A 230 6.45 -1.08 12.43
C ALA A 230 4.96 -0.98 12.78
N THR A 231 4.15 -1.93 12.29
CA THR A 231 2.71 -1.98 12.52
C THR A 231 2.30 -3.42 12.83
N PRO A 232 2.66 -3.93 14.03
CA PRO A 232 2.39 -5.31 14.39
C PRO A 232 0.88 -5.60 14.48
N PRO A 233 0.48 -6.88 14.43
CA PRO A 233 -0.94 -7.29 14.46
C PRO A 233 -1.73 -6.73 15.64
N SER A 234 -1.09 -6.44 16.77
CA SER A 234 -1.73 -5.81 17.94
C SER A 234 -2.29 -4.42 17.59
N ILE A 235 -1.51 -3.59 16.89
CA ILE A 235 -1.95 -2.27 16.43
C ILE A 235 -3.09 -2.41 15.41
N MET A 236 -2.96 -3.33 14.45
CA MET A 236 -4.01 -3.56 13.46
C MET A 236 -5.35 -3.97 14.11
N ARG A 237 -5.31 -4.85 15.11
CA ARG A 237 -6.52 -5.24 15.86
C ARG A 237 -7.13 -4.08 16.68
N MET A 238 -6.30 -3.19 17.21
CA MET A 238 -6.80 -1.98 17.89
C MET A 238 -7.54 -1.07 16.92
N ILE A 239 -6.99 -0.86 15.73
CA ILE A 239 -7.59 -0.05 14.67
C ILE A 239 -8.89 -0.67 14.17
N ALA A 240 -8.89 -1.97 13.91
CA ALA A 240 -10.05 -2.70 13.39
C ALA A 240 -11.31 -2.55 14.25
N ARG A 241 -11.15 -2.35 15.56
CA ARG A 241 -12.29 -2.10 16.47
C ARG A 241 -13.05 -0.81 16.17
N HIS A 242 -12.43 0.11 15.47
CA HIS A 242 -12.98 1.42 15.10
C HIS A 242 -13.41 1.51 13.63
N VAL A 243 -13.19 0.48 12.84
CA VAL A 243 -13.60 0.45 11.42
C VAL A 243 -14.87 -0.39 11.31
N PRO A 244 -16.03 0.17 10.90
CA PRO A 244 -17.32 -0.54 10.98
C PRO A 244 -17.38 -1.80 10.12
N ASP A 245 -16.98 -1.69 8.86
CA ASP A 245 -16.99 -2.79 7.88
C ASP A 245 -15.56 -3.17 7.53
N ASN A 246 -15.01 -4.15 8.26
CA ASN A 246 -13.62 -4.56 8.06
C ASN A 246 -13.41 -6.06 8.17
N GLU A 247 -12.37 -6.51 7.47
CA GLU A 247 -11.76 -7.83 7.61
C GLU A 247 -10.31 -7.65 8.04
N VAL A 248 -9.85 -8.47 9.00
CA VAL A 248 -8.47 -8.43 9.48
C VAL A 248 -7.75 -9.71 9.09
N VAL A 249 -6.61 -9.58 8.43
CA VAL A 249 -5.75 -10.69 8.02
C VAL A 249 -4.35 -10.49 8.59
N VAL A 250 -3.87 -11.48 9.33
CA VAL A 250 -2.48 -11.54 9.79
C VAL A 250 -1.71 -12.51 8.90
N VAL A 251 -0.69 -11.99 8.21
CA VAL A 251 0.13 -12.77 7.29
C VAL A 251 1.25 -13.45 8.07
N ALA A 252 1.20 -14.77 8.18
CA ALA A 252 2.20 -15.55 8.92
C ALA A 252 3.59 -15.44 8.27
N GLU A 253 4.66 -15.50 9.09
CA GLU A 253 6.06 -15.47 8.64
C GLU A 253 6.40 -14.29 7.72
N CYS A 254 5.81 -13.13 7.98
CA CYS A 254 5.89 -11.95 7.13
C CYS A 254 6.19 -10.71 7.97
N GLY A 255 7.05 -9.85 7.48
CA GLY A 255 7.34 -8.53 8.04
C GLY A 255 6.37 -7.45 7.56
N HIS A 256 6.89 -6.27 7.30
CA HIS A 256 6.12 -5.07 6.93
C HIS A 256 5.69 -5.04 5.45
N SER A 257 6.37 -5.77 4.58
CA SER A 257 6.21 -5.71 3.13
C SER A 257 5.50 -6.95 2.56
N SER A 258 4.28 -7.25 3.04
CA SER A 258 3.53 -8.46 2.69
C SER A 258 3.31 -8.65 1.18
N TYR A 259 3.13 -7.57 0.41
CA TYR A 259 3.01 -7.57 -1.05
C TYR A 259 4.28 -8.11 -1.75
N TRP A 260 5.42 -8.05 -1.07
CA TRP A 260 6.73 -8.48 -1.55
C TRP A 260 7.15 -9.82 -0.98
N GLU A 261 6.99 -10.00 0.35
CA GLU A 261 7.45 -11.19 1.07
C GLU A 261 6.56 -12.42 0.86
N ARG A 262 5.25 -12.20 0.77
CA ARG A 262 4.22 -13.25 0.62
C ARG A 262 3.27 -12.90 -0.53
N PRO A 263 3.81 -12.75 -1.76
CA PRO A 263 3.04 -12.16 -2.86
C PRO A 263 1.83 -13.01 -3.29
N GLU A 264 1.93 -14.36 -3.25
CA GLU A 264 0.82 -15.23 -3.60
C GLU A 264 -0.32 -15.13 -2.58
N PHE A 265 0.02 -15.15 -1.29
CA PHE A 265 -0.95 -14.97 -0.22
C PHE A 265 -1.60 -13.58 -0.29
N PHE A 266 -0.80 -12.53 -0.45
CA PHE A 266 -1.28 -11.15 -0.60
C PHE A 266 -2.24 -11.04 -1.78
N ASN A 267 -1.83 -11.48 -2.96
CA ASN A 267 -2.62 -11.39 -4.18
C ASN A 267 -3.94 -12.14 -4.06
N ARG A 268 -3.93 -13.38 -3.59
CA ARG A 268 -5.15 -14.18 -3.38
C ARG A 268 -6.10 -13.49 -2.41
N THR A 269 -5.61 -13.06 -1.25
CA THR A 269 -6.43 -12.39 -0.22
C THR A 269 -7.06 -11.10 -0.75
N VAL A 270 -6.28 -10.27 -1.44
CA VAL A 270 -6.79 -9.01 -1.99
C VAL A 270 -7.75 -9.25 -3.15
N LEU A 271 -7.47 -10.20 -4.05
CA LEU A 271 -8.38 -10.55 -5.16
C LEU A 271 -9.72 -11.08 -4.65
N ASP A 272 -9.71 -11.94 -3.64
CA ASP A 272 -10.93 -12.44 -3.00
C ASP A 272 -11.75 -11.30 -2.39
N PHE A 273 -11.08 -10.33 -1.75
CA PHE A 273 -11.75 -9.19 -1.15
C PHE A 273 -12.32 -8.24 -2.21
N VAL A 274 -11.53 -7.79 -3.18
CA VAL A 274 -12.01 -6.86 -4.23
C VAL A 274 -13.10 -7.50 -5.10
N GLY A 275 -13.03 -8.81 -5.35
CA GLY A 275 -14.05 -9.55 -6.10
C GLY A 275 -15.42 -9.56 -5.44
N ARG A 276 -15.50 -9.51 -4.10
CA ARG A 276 -16.77 -9.41 -3.34
C ARG A 276 -17.35 -8.01 -3.32
N HIS A 277 -16.58 -6.99 -3.68
CA HIS A 277 -16.97 -5.57 -3.65
C HIS A 277 -16.93 -4.93 -5.05
N ALA A 278 -17.10 -5.70 -6.11
CA ALA A 278 -16.97 -5.23 -7.51
C ALA A 278 -18.20 -4.42 -8.02
N ASN A 279 -19.27 -4.27 -7.22
CA ASN A 279 -20.52 -3.60 -7.62
C ASN A 279 -20.76 -2.32 -6.83
#